data_d941bb8287e7c280de4e47ad9e200de0
#
_entry.id   d941bb8287e7c280de4e47ad9e200de0
#
_cell.length_a   1.000
_cell.length_b   1.000
_cell.length_c   1.000
_cell.angle_alpha   90.00
_cell.angle_beta   90.00
_cell.angle_gamma   90.00
#
_symmetry.space_group_name_H-M   'P 1'
#
loop_
_entity.id
_entity.type
_entity.pdbx_description
1 polymer ?
#
loop_
_entity_poly.entity_id
_entity_poly.type
_entity_poly.pdbx_seq_one_letter_code
_entity_poly.pdbx_strand_id
1 'polypeptide(L)'
;MFRLTDYYKPIIPRSAADDFGVDQLKELDPMDSSKYPWNDIGAGHIFADFYKDRLRYVPERKMWFHYEGGIWQPDTGNLRAMKYCMELADLMYTFALEIRDEDKRKSYMKYASRWQSHSNRVNILKDAQVYHPIPYGSFDADIYIFNCKNGTLHIDTGEFTEHHSADILTKISPVVYDPTAYSERFATYIDEI
;
A
#
# COMPACT_ATOMS: atom_id res chain seq x y z
N MET A 1 19.49 -16.76 -32.33
CA MET A 1 18.59 -15.59 -32.29
C MET A 1 17.87 -15.63 -30.95
N PHE A 2 18.46 -15.00 -29.91
CA PHE A 2 17.93 -15.01 -28.56
C PHE A 2 16.81 -13.97 -28.48
N ARG A 3 15.61 -14.38 -28.03
CA ARG A 3 14.51 -13.47 -27.80
C ARG A 3 14.65 -12.83 -26.42
N LEU A 4 14.65 -11.52 -26.37
CA LEU A 4 14.68 -10.70 -25.15
C LEU A 4 13.50 -10.98 -24.18
N THR A 5 12.51 -11.76 -24.60
CA THR A 5 11.33 -12.13 -23.81
C THR A 5 11.57 -13.20 -22.75
N ASP A 6 12.71 -13.94 -22.81
CA ASP A 6 12.96 -15.06 -21.91
C ASP A 6 13.61 -14.65 -20.57
N TYR A 7 13.98 -13.37 -20.42
CA TYR A 7 14.61 -12.83 -19.21
C TYR A 7 13.66 -12.03 -18.29
N TYR A 8 12.42 -11.82 -18.73
CA TYR A 8 11.43 -11.09 -17.93
C TYR A 8 10.39 -12.04 -17.36
N LYS A 9 10.77 -12.88 -16.40
CA LYS A 9 9.84 -13.24 -15.33
C LYS A 9 9.97 -12.14 -14.30
N PRO A 10 8.95 -11.29 -14.09
CA PRO A 10 8.96 -10.44 -12.93
C PRO A 10 9.01 -11.38 -11.72
N ILE A 11 10.12 -11.35 -10.99
CA ILE A 11 10.10 -11.77 -9.60
C ILE A 11 9.24 -10.69 -8.96
N ILE A 12 7.93 -10.94 -8.92
CA ILE A 12 7.06 -10.23 -8.01
C ILE A 12 7.55 -10.72 -6.66
N PRO A 13 8.25 -9.91 -5.86
CA PRO A 13 8.45 -10.26 -4.47
C PRO A 13 7.04 -10.53 -3.97
N ARG A 14 6.80 -11.60 -3.24
CA ARG A 14 5.65 -11.71 -2.36
C ARG A 14 5.78 -10.49 -1.45
N SER A 15 5.22 -9.37 -1.91
CA SER A 15 5.02 -8.24 -1.05
C SER A 15 4.13 -8.74 0.07
N ALA A 16 4.27 -8.19 1.26
CA ALA A 16 3.28 -8.32 2.35
C ALA A 16 1.84 -7.99 1.89
N ALA A 17 1.67 -7.86 0.59
CA ALA A 17 0.51 -7.61 -0.23
C ALA A 17 -0.51 -8.74 -0.24
N ASP A 18 -0.10 -9.97 0.02
CA ASP A 18 -0.99 -11.13 -0.13
C ASP A 18 -1.71 -11.52 1.18
N ASP A 19 -1.42 -10.85 2.31
CA ASP A 19 -1.95 -11.19 3.63
C ASP A 19 -3.01 -10.21 4.18
N PHE A 20 -3.70 -9.44 3.32
CA PHE A 20 -4.88 -8.69 3.78
C PHE A 20 -6.04 -9.66 3.97
N GLY A 21 -6.06 -10.25 5.15
CA GLY A 21 -7.09 -11.17 5.59
C GLY A 21 -7.96 -10.58 6.69
N VAL A 22 -8.93 -11.38 7.12
CA VAL A 22 -9.82 -11.06 8.24
C VAL A 22 -9.03 -10.78 9.53
N ASP A 23 -7.87 -11.41 9.72
CA ASP A 23 -7.07 -11.23 10.93
C ASP A 23 -6.50 -9.81 11.04
N GLN A 24 -6.05 -9.22 9.94
CA GLN A 24 -5.63 -7.82 9.94
C GLN A 24 -6.81 -6.86 10.20
N LEU A 25 -8.01 -7.18 9.69
CA LEU A 25 -9.20 -6.41 10.02
C LEU A 25 -9.53 -6.49 11.52
N LYS A 26 -9.33 -7.66 12.15
CA LYS A 26 -9.50 -7.84 13.60
C LYS A 26 -8.54 -6.99 14.43
N GLU A 27 -7.29 -6.82 13.97
CA GLU A 27 -6.30 -5.97 14.66
C GLU A 27 -6.75 -4.51 14.75
N LEU A 28 -7.57 -4.04 13.83
CA LEU A 28 -8.14 -2.69 13.87
C LEU A 28 -9.29 -2.55 14.86
N ASP A 29 -9.85 -3.66 15.37
CA ASP A 29 -11.08 -3.70 16.16
C ASP A 29 -12.27 -3.00 15.48
N PRO A 30 -12.82 -3.57 14.38
CA PRO A 30 -13.90 -2.95 13.60
C PRO A 30 -15.22 -2.82 14.37
N MET A 31 -15.28 -3.39 15.59
CA MET A 31 -16.42 -3.27 16.48
C MET A 31 -16.32 -2.08 17.43
N ASP A 32 -15.15 -1.44 17.53
CA ASP A 32 -15.00 -0.21 18.31
C ASP A 32 -15.71 0.96 17.61
N SER A 33 -16.97 1.18 17.99
CA SER A 33 -17.79 2.26 17.43
C SER A 33 -17.32 3.67 17.84
N SER A 34 -16.42 3.79 18.82
CA SER A 34 -15.83 5.07 19.20
C SER A 34 -14.77 5.49 18.19
N LYS A 35 -14.04 4.54 17.61
CA LYS A 35 -13.05 4.75 16.58
C LYS A 35 -13.66 4.66 15.17
N TYR A 36 -14.48 3.65 14.94
CA TYR A 36 -15.10 3.37 13.64
C TYR A 36 -16.64 3.32 13.76
N PRO A 37 -17.31 4.46 13.92
CA PRO A 37 -18.77 4.47 13.94
C PRO A 37 -19.34 3.89 12.64
N TRP A 38 -20.45 3.16 12.73
CA TRP A 38 -21.02 2.47 11.57
C TRP A 38 -21.83 3.43 10.68
N ASN A 39 -21.16 4.46 10.22
CA ASN A 39 -21.64 5.49 9.29
C ASN A 39 -20.57 5.79 8.23
N ASP A 40 -20.79 6.81 7.42
CA ASP A 40 -19.89 7.12 6.30
C ASP A 40 -18.50 7.60 6.80
N ILE A 41 -18.45 8.37 7.89
CA ILE A 41 -17.19 8.83 8.51
C ILE A 41 -16.35 7.64 8.98
N GLY A 42 -16.95 6.73 9.75
CA GLY A 42 -16.24 5.53 10.23
C GLY A 42 -15.88 4.57 9.11
N ALA A 43 -16.69 4.52 8.04
CA ALA A 43 -16.35 3.75 6.85
C ALA A 43 -15.10 4.30 6.14
N GLY A 44 -15.01 5.62 5.97
CA GLY A 44 -13.80 6.25 5.42
C GLY A 44 -12.57 6.03 6.30
N HIS A 45 -12.74 6.13 7.63
CA HIS A 45 -11.65 5.95 8.58
C HIS A 45 -11.09 4.51 8.57
N ILE A 46 -11.96 3.49 8.71
CA ILE A 46 -11.51 2.10 8.71
C ILE A 46 -10.88 1.69 7.37
N PHE A 47 -11.41 2.20 6.24
CA PHE A 47 -10.82 1.99 4.93
C PHE A 47 -9.40 2.54 4.87
N ALA A 48 -9.20 3.78 5.30
CA ALA A 48 -7.90 4.43 5.28
C ALA A 48 -6.89 3.73 6.20
N ASP A 49 -7.29 3.36 7.43
CA ASP A 49 -6.43 2.65 8.37
C ASP A 49 -6.03 1.26 7.86
N PHE A 50 -6.98 0.54 7.24
CA PHE A 50 -6.73 -0.81 6.73
C PHE A 50 -5.75 -0.83 5.57
N TYR A 51 -5.83 0.17 4.68
CA TYR A 51 -4.98 0.24 3.50
C TYR A 51 -3.86 1.28 3.59
N LYS A 52 -3.56 1.84 4.77
CA LYS A 52 -2.57 2.92 4.95
C LYS A 52 -1.19 2.65 4.32
N ASP A 53 -0.76 1.38 4.25
CA ASP A 53 0.54 0.98 3.72
C ASP A 53 0.50 0.60 2.23
N ARG A 54 -0.70 0.70 1.60
CA ARG A 54 -0.93 0.32 0.20
C ARG A 54 -1.63 1.36 -0.63
N LEU A 55 -2.41 2.22 0.01
CA LEU A 55 -3.21 3.22 -0.68
C LEU A 55 -3.24 4.51 0.12
N ARG A 56 -2.82 5.60 -0.48
CA ARG A 56 -2.80 6.92 0.12
C ARG A 56 -3.31 7.97 -0.85
N TYR A 57 -4.00 8.97 -0.33
CA TYR A 57 -4.45 10.09 -1.12
C TYR A 57 -3.37 11.18 -1.18
N VAL A 58 -3.16 11.75 -2.37
CA VAL A 58 -2.22 12.86 -2.62
C VAL A 58 -3.03 14.11 -2.97
N PRO A 59 -3.22 15.04 -2.02
CA PRO A 59 -4.15 16.18 -2.18
C PRO A 59 -3.79 17.08 -3.35
N GLU A 60 -2.51 17.38 -3.57
CA GLU A 60 -2.04 18.27 -4.63
C GLU A 60 -2.29 17.69 -6.03
N ARG A 61 -2.34 16.37 -6.14
CA ARG A 61 -2.65 15.63 -7.37
C ARG A 61 -4.13 15.27 -7.50
N LYS A 62 -4.90 15.43 -6.40
CA LYS A 62 -6.32 15.06 -6.33
C LYS A 62 -6.58 13.62 -6.75
N MET A 63 -5.69 12.69 -6.37
CA MET A 63 -5.76 11.27 -6.76
C MET A 63 -5.17 10.36 -5.70
N TRP A 64 -5.59 9.11 -5.75
CA TRP A 64 -5.01 8.05 -4.97
C TRP A 64 -3.70 7.57 -5.57
N PHE A 65 -2.78 7.18 -4.71
CA PHE A 65 -1.56 6.48 -5.07
C PHE A 65 -1.59 5.12 -4.38
N HIS A 66 -1.18 4.08 -5.10
CA HIS A 66 -1.04 2.74 -4.55
C HIS A 66 0.41 2.31 -4.51
N TYR A 67 0.75 1.53 -3.50
CA TYR A 67 2.09 0.96 -3.34
C TYR A 67 2.12 -0.44 -3.96
N GLU A 68 2.99 -0.66 -4.92
CA GLU A 68 3.18 -1.94 -5.59
C GLU A 68 4.60 -2.02 -6.16
N GLY A 69 5.25 -3.20 -6.02
CA GLY A 69 6.57 -3.41 -6.59
C GLY A 69 7.67 -2.49 -6.04
N GLY A 70 7.57 -2.07 -4.78
CA GLY A 70 8.57 -1.24 -4.12
C GLY A 70 8.43 0.26 -4.36
N ILE A 71 7.34 0.71 -5.01
CA ILE A 71 7.10 2.14 -5.31
C ILE A 71 5.63 2.52 -5.17
N TRP A 72 5.40 3.80 -4.91
CA TRP A 72 4.10 4.44 -4.99
C TRP A 72 3.79 4.87 -6.42
N GLN A 73 2.62 4.52 -6.92
CA GLN A 73 2.18 4.79 -8.28
C GLN A 73 0.79 5.43 -8.29
N PRO A 74 0.49 6.34 -9.25
CA PRO A 74 -0.85 6.91 -9.38
C PRO A 74 -1.90 5.85 -9.66
N ASP A 75 -3.03 5.89 -8.94
CA ASP A 75 -4.21 5.07 -9.21
C ASP A 75 -5.11 5.77 -10.22
N THR A 76 -4.84 5.54 -11.49
CA THR A 76 -5.60 6.17 -12.58
C THR A 76 -7.06 5.73 -12.55
N GLY A 77 -7.95 6.72 -12.45
CA GLY A 77 -9.40 6.48 -12.41
C GLY A 77 -9.90 5.88 -11.08
N ASN A 78 -9.07 5.85 -10.04
CA ASN A 78 -9.37 5.27 -8.72
C ASN A 78 -9.77 3.78 -8.78
N LEU A 79 -9.24 3.04 -9.75
CA LEU A 79 -9.63 1.65 -10.00
C LEU A 79 -9.16 0.72 -8.88
N ARG A 80 -7.93 0.92 -8.38
CA ARG A 80 -7.40 0.16 -7.24
C ARG A 80 -8.14 0.52 -5.94
N ALA A 81 -8.34 1.81 -5.68
CA ALA A 81 -9.10 2.26 -4.52
C ALA A 81 -10.51 1.68 -4.50
N MET A 82 -11.20 1.68 -5.66
CA MET A 82 -12.53 1.11 -5.80
C MET A 82 -12.55 -0.41 -5.59
N LYS A 83 -11.53 -1.12 -6.12
CA LYS A 83 -11.35 -2.55 -5.90
C LYS A 83 -11.13 -2.87 -4.42
N TYR A 84 -10.27 -2.12 -3.75
CA TYR A 84 -10.01 -2.28 -2.31
C TYR A 84 -11.26 -2.06 -1.45
N CYS A 85 -12.15 -1.13 -1.84
CA CYS A 85 -13.45 -1.00 -1.17
C CYS A 85 -14.30 -2.27 -1.29
N MET A 86 -14.26 -2.96 -2.42
CA MET A 86 -14.99 -4.20 -2.61
C MET A 86 -14.38 -5.34 -1.79
N GLU A 87 -13.07 -5.47 -1.82
CA GLU A 87 -12.32 -6.47 -1.05
C GLU A 87 -12.54 -6.31 0.46
N LEU A 88 -12.51 -5.08 0.98
CA LEU A 88 -12.77 -4.83 2.40
C LEU A 88 -14.22 -5.17 2.77
N ALA A 89 -15.18 -4.90 1.89
CA ALA A 89 -16.57 -5.30 2.12
C ALA A 89 -16.70 -6.82 2.29
N ASP A 90 -16.01 -7.61 1.46
CA ASP A 90 -16.01 -9.07 1.56
C ASP A 90 -15.34 -9.55 2.86
N LEU A 91 -14.23 -8.91 3.26
CA LEU A 91 -13.58 -9.18 4.55
C LEU A 91 -14.49 -8.84 5.74
N MET A 92 -15.23 -7.73 5.67
CA MET A 92 -16.20 -7.36 6.71
C MET A 92 -17.33 -8.39 6.83
N TYR A 93 -17.79 -8.97 5.72
CA TYR A 93 -18.76 -10.07 5.78
C TYR A 93 -18.18 -11.32 6.42
N THR A 94 -16.95 -11.67 6.06
CA THR A 94 -16.26 -12.82 6.67
C THR A 94 -16.07 -12.62 8.17
N PHE A 95 -15.63 -11.43 8.58
CA PHE A 95 -15.52 -11.05 10.00
C PHE A 95 -16.86 -11.13 10.72
N ALA A 96 -17.95 -10.69 10.08
CA ALA A 96 -19.29 -10.72 10.66
C ALA A 96 -19.72 -12.14 11.07
N LEU A 97 -19.29 -13.19 10.34
CA LEU A 97 -19.62 -14.58 10.67
C LEU A 97 -19.02 -15.04 12.00
N GLU A 98 -17.96 -14.40 12.46
CA GLU A 98 -17.30 -14.70 13.73
C GLU A 98 -17.95 -14.01 14.93
N ILE A 99 -18.82 -13.02 14.71
CA ILE A 99 -19.52 -12.30 15.77
C ILE A 99 -20.55 -13.24 16.42
N ARG A 100 -20.34 -13.57 17.70
CA ARG A 100 -21.19 -14.51 18.43
C ARG A 100 -22.58 -13.97 18.73
N ASP A 101 -22.68 -12.68 19.05
CA ASP A 101 -23.94 -12.00 19.31
C ASP A 101 -24.73 -11.84 17.99
N GLU A 102 -25.91 -12.44 17.92
CA GLU A 102 -26.70 -12.49 16.69
C GLU A 102 -27.21 -11.11 16.27
N ASP A 103 -27.61 -10.26 17.20
CA ASP A 103 -28.14 -8.93 16.89
C ASP A 103 -27.00 -7.99 16.43
N LYS A 104 -25.84 -8.06 17.08
CA LYS A 104 -24.65 -7.33 16.64
C LYS A 104 -24.19 -7.83 15.28
N ARG A 105 -24.17 -9.14 15.05
CA ARG A 105 -23.82 -9.71 13.75
C ARG A 105 -24.74 -9.19 12.64
N LYS A 106 -26.07 -9.24 12.85
CA LYS A 106 -27.05 -8.74 11.88
C LYS A 106 -26.84 -7.24 11.59
N SER A 107 -26.62 -6.45 12.64
CA SER A 107 -26.37 -5.01 12.52
C SER A 107 -25.08 -4.70 11.76
N TYR A 108 -24.00 -5.45 12.04
CA TYR A 108 -22.72 -5.30 11.34
C TYR A 108 -22.83 -5.74 9.87
N MET A 109 -23.51 -6.85 9.58
CA MET A 109 -23.77 -7.28 8.20
C MET A 109 -24.57 -6.23 7.42
N LYS A 110 -25.56 -5.60 8.06
CA LYS A 110 -26.31 -4.49 7.44
C LYS A 110 -25.41 -3.29 7.13
N TYR A 111 -24.47 -2.97 8.03
CA TYR A 111 -23.48 -1.93 7.79
C TYR A 111 -22.55 -2.31 6.63
N ALA A 112 -21.97 -3.51 6.64
CA ALA A 112 -21.10 -4.02 5.58
C ALA A 112 -21.82 -4.06 4.21
N SER A 113 -23.13 -4.38 4.17
CA SER A 113 -23.90 -4.42 2.92
C SER A 113 -23.97 -3.06 2.20
N ARG A 114 -23.82 -1.94 2.92
CA ARG A 114 -23.80 -0.60 2.31
C ARG A 114 -22.62 -0.42 1.35
N TRP A 115 -21.51 -1.10 1.60
CA TRP A 115 -20.31 -1.04 0.76
C TRP A 115 -20.51 -1.68 -0.63
N GLN A 116 -21.56 -2.51 -0.79
CA GLN A 116 -21.91 -3.09 -2.09
C GLN A 116 -22.44 -2.05 -3.09
N SER A 117 -22.97 -0.92 -2.60
CA SER A 117 -23.43 0.17 -3.47
C SER A 117 -22.27 0.98 -4.01
N HIS A 118 -22.29 1.23 -5.34
CA HIS A 118 -21.27 2.07 -5.99
C HIS A 118 -21.22 3.48 -5.40
N SER A 119 -22.38 4.11 -5.18
CA SER A 119 -22.46 5.46 -4.63
C SER A 119 -21.84 5.54 -3.22
N ASN A 120 -22.11 4.53 -2.38
CA ASN A 120 -21.51 4.48 -1.05
C ASN A 120 -20.00 4.32 -1.11
N ARG A 121 -19.46 3.47 -2.01
CA ARG A 121 -18.00 3.35 -2.19
C ARG A 121 -17.35 4.67 -2.62
N VAL A 122 -18.01 5.42 -3.50
CA VAL A 122 -17.53 6.76 -3.88
C VAL A 122 -17.48 7.70 -2.68
N ASN A 123 -18.49 7.68 -1.81
CA ASN A 123 -18.52 8.49 -0.59
C ASN A 123 -17.44 8.04 0.40
N ILE A 124 -17.31 6.73 0.63
CA ILE A 124 -16.26 6.17 1.49
C ILE A 124 -14.87 6.63 1.05
N LEU A 125 -14.58 6.56 -0.26
CA LEU A 125 -13.29 7.01 -0.78
C LEU A 125 -13.09 8.52 -0.60
N LYS A 126 -14.15 9.34 -0.69
CA LYS A 126 -14.05 10.79 -0.41
C LYS A 126 -13.77 11.06 1.06
N ASP A 127 -14.47 10.37 1.95
CA ASP A 127 -14.26 10.53 3.40
C ASP A 127 -12.90 10.00 3.84
N ALA A 128 -12.40 8.95 3.18
CA ALA A 128 -11.08 8.39 3.45
C ALA A 128 -9.90 9.31 3.07
N GLN A 129 -10.10 10.29 2.19
CA GLN A 129 -9.03 11.18 1.71
C GLN A 129 -8.37 12.03 2.82
N VAL A 130 -9.09 12.27 3.90
CA VAL A 130 -8.59 13.10 5.01
C VAL A 130 -7.67 12.33 5.96
N TYR A 131 -7.69 11.00 5.87
CA TYR A 131 -6.86 10.14 6.70
C TYR A 131 -5.57 9.76 5.98
N HIS A 132 -4.45 9.87 6.67
CA HIS A 132 -3.12 9.48 6.17
C HIS A 132 -2.76 10.02 4.76
N PRO A 133 -3.04 11.30 4.40
CA PRO A 133 -2.64 11.82 3.10
C PRO A 133 -1.11 11.87 3.00
N ILE A 134 -0.58 11.71 1.78
CA ILE A 134 0.83 11.96 1.50
C ILE A 134 0.94 13.29 0.75
N PRO A 135 1.65 14.29 1.30
CA PRO A 135 2.01 15.48 0.53
C PRO A 135 2.87 15.10 -0.68
N TYR A 136 2.56 15.66 -1.86
CA TYR A 136 3.30 15.29 -3.08
C TYR A 136 4.81 15.50 -2.97
N GLY A 137 5.23 16.54 -2.25
CA GLY A 137 6.65 16.84 -2.02
C GLY A 137 7.39 15.86 -1.11
N SER A 138 6.67 14.92 -0.45
CA SER A 138 7.30 13.87 0.36
C SER A 138 7.80 12.69 -0.47
N PHE A 139 7.35 12.58 -1.72
CA PHE A 139 7.84 11.52 -2.59
C PHE A 139 9.28 11.76 -3.01
N ASP A 140 10.10 10.71 -2.92
CA ASP A 140 11.52 10.72 -3.27
C ASP A 140 12.31 11.84 -2.55
N ALA A 141 11.87 12.26 -1.36
CA ALA A 141 12.45 13.39 -0.64
C ALA A 141 13.75 13.03 0.11
N ASP A 142 13.90 11.78 0.50
CA ASP A 142 15.12 11.33 1.18
C ASP A 142 16.22 11.04 0.15
N ILE A 143 17.28 11.86 0.19
CA ILE A 143 18.41 11.76 -0.72
C ILE A 143 19.39 10.62 -0.36
N TYR A 144 19.26 10.05 0.82
CA TYR A 144 20.10 8.95 1.29
C TYR A 144 19.50 7.56 1.01
N ILE A 145 18.34 7.49 0.38
CA ILE A 145 17.72 6.25 0.00
C ILE A 145 17.88 5.99 -1.50
N PHE A 146 18.44 4.82 -1.84
CA PHE A 146 18.54 4.34 -3.21
C PHE A 146 17.72 3.08 -3.40
N ASN A 147 16.65 3.17 -4.19
CA ASN A 147 15.73 2.07 -4.42
C ASN A 147 16.27 1.14 -5.53
N CYS A 148 16.77 -0.02 -5.15
CA CYS A 148 17.25 -1.07 -6.03
C CYS A 148 16.10 -2.02 -6.40
N LYS A 149 16.32 -2.86 -7.42
CA LYS A 149 15.33 -3.86 -7.85
C LYS A 149 14.98 -4.89 -6.76
N ASN A 150 15.92 -5.19 -5.87
CA ASN A 150 15.79 -6.22 -4.83
C ASN A 150 15.66 -5.68 -3.42
N GLY A 151 15.56 -4.35 -3.23
CA GLY A 151 15.42 -3.73 -1.92
C GLY A 151 15.87 -2.27 -1.91
N THR A 152 15.91 -1.68 -0.76
CA THR A 152 16.26 -0.28 -0.53
C THR A 152 17.62 -0.18 0.16
N LEU A 153 18.56 0.56 -0.43
CA LEU A 153 19.87 0.85 0.15
C LEU A 153 19.86 2.22 0.83
N HIS A 154 20.19 2.25 2.12
CA HIS A 154 20.43 3.46 2.89
C HIS A 154 21.91 3.85 2.73
N ILE A 155 22.19 4.87 1.94
CA ILE A 155 23.56 5.23 1.51
C ILE A 155 24.39 5.74 2.68
N ASP A 156 23.78 6.42 3.63
CA ASP A 156 24.44 7.00 4.82
C ASP A 156 24.88 5.94 5.83
N THR A 157 24.12 4.85 5.97
CA THR A 157 24.40 3.75 6.91
C THR A 157 25.01 2.52 6.24
N GLY A 158 24.85 2.39 4.91
CA GLY A 158 25.18 1.18 4.17
C GLY A 158 24.23 0.01 4.41
N GLU A 159 23.12 0.22 5.12
CA GLU A 159 22.11 -0.79 5.38
C GLU A 159 21.28 -1.08 4.13
N PHE A 160 21.00 -2.36 3.90
CA PHE A 160 20.13 -2.80 2.82
C PHE A 160 18.91 -3.52 3.40
N THR A 161 17.73 -3.03 3.07
CA THR A 161 16.44 -3.52 3.60
C THR A 161 15.52 -4.00 2.47
N GLU A 162 14.47 -4.74 2.83
CA GLU A 162 13.36 -4.98 1.91
C GLU A 162 12.64 -3.66 1.59
N HIS A 163 11.93 -3.64 0.45
CA HIS A 163 11.13 -2.47 0.09
C HIS A 163 10.04 -2.20 1.12
N HIS A 164 9.93 -0.97 1.56
CA HIS A 164 8.91 -0.56 2.51
C HIS A 164 8.11 0.65 2.02
N SER A 165 6.78 0.62 2.22
CA SER A 165 5.88 1.71 1.80
C SER A 165 6.17 3.04 2.51
N ALA A 166 6.76 2.99 3.70
CA ALA A 166 7.15 4.17 4.47
C ALA A 166 8.33 4.95 3.85
N ASP A 167 9.08 4.35 2.92
CA ASP A 167 10.18 5.03 2.23
C ASP A 167 9.66 6.11 1.25
N ILE A 168 8.38 6.05 0.91
CA ILE A 168 7.66 7.03 0.06
C ILE A 168 8.37 7.27 -1.29
N LEU A 169 8.82 6.18 -1.92
CA LEU A 169 9.53 6.22 -3.20
C LEU A 169 8.59 6.02 -4.38
N THR A 170 8.82 6.76 -5.47
CA THR A 170 8.10 6.60 -6.75
C THR A 170 8.98 6.06 -7.87
N LYS A 171 10.28 5.90 -7.62
CA LYS A 171 11.26 5.43 -8.60
C LYS A 171 11.97 4.20 -8.09
N ILE A 172 12.31 3.32 -9.02
CA ILE A 172 13.10 2.12 -8.75
C ILE A 172 14.18 1.97 -9.84
N SER A 173 15.40 1.73 -9.40
CA SER A 173 16.50 1.41 -10.30
C SER A 173 16.40 -0.06 -10.75
N PRO A 174 16.70 -0.37 -12.02
CA PRO A 174 16.76 -1.76 -12.48
C PRO A 174 17.99 -2.53 -11.93
N VAL A 175 18.85 -1.85 -11.18
CA VAL A 175 20.05 -2.46 -10.59
C VAL A 175 19.67 -3.37 -9.42
N VAL A 176 20.29 -4.55 -9.39
CA VAL A 176 20.26 -5.44 -8.22
C VAL A 176 21.44 -5.07 -7.34
N TYR A 177 21.17 -4.75 -6.07
CA TYR A 177 22.23 -4.52 -5.10
C TYR A 177 22.91 -5.85 -4.74
N ASP A 178 24.22 -5.87 -4.85
CA ASP A 178 25.10 -6.98 -4.45
C ASP A 178 26.24 -6.41 -3.61
N PRO A 179 26.29 -6.67 -2.30
CA PRO A 179 27.32 -6.16 -1.41
C PRO A 179 28.72 -6.73 -1.72
N THR A 180 28.80 -7.78 -2.53
CA THR A 180 30.06 -8.42 -2.94
C THR A 180 30.56 -7.93 -4.29
N ALA A 181 29.76 -7.10 -4.99
CA ALA A 181 30.14 -6.59 -6.31
C ALA A 181 31.42 -5.73 -6.23
N TYR A 182 32.40 -6.06 -7.07
CA TYR A 182 33.64 -5.32 -7.19
C TYR A 182 33.98 -5.04 -8.65
N SER A 183 34.49 -3.85 -8.93
CA SER A 183 34.95 -3.45 -10.24
C SER A 183 36.33 -2.81 -10.12
N GLU A 184 37.37 -3.51 -10.60
CA GLU A 184 38.74 -2.98 -10.63
C GLU A 184 38.85 -1.65 -11.40
N ARG A 185 38.17 -1.57 -12.54
CA ARG A 185 38.13 -0.33 -13.34
C ARG A 185 37.51 0.86 -12.58
N PHE A 186 36.45 0.60 -11.78
CA PHE A 186 35.83 1.66 -10.98
C PHE A 186 36.74 2.07 -9.82
N ALA A 187 37.37 1.10 -9.14
CA ALA A 187 38.33 1.38 -8.08
C ALA A 187 39.50 2.25 -8.58
N THR A 188 40.11 1.87 -9.72
CA THR A 188 41.18 2.67 -10.36
C THR A 188 40.70 4.10 -10.68
N TYR A 189 39.50 4.24 -11.23
CA TYR A 189 38.96 5.56 -11.56
C TYR A 189 38.78 6.47 -10.32
N ILE A 190 38.32 5.88 -9.21
CA ILE A 190 38.18 6.64 -7.95
C ILE A 190 39.54 7.05 -7.37
N ASP A 191 40.57 6.20 -7.50
CA ASP A 191 41.92 6.49 -7.02
C ASP A 191 42.65 7.58 -7.87
N GLU A 192 42.17 7.83 -9.09
CA GLU A 192 42.73 8.87 -10.01
C GLU A 192 42.09 10.25 -9.82
N ILE A 193 40.99 10.40 -9.01
CA ILE A 193 40.32 11.68 -8.75
C ILE A 193 40.80 12.28 -7.44
#